data_85442ad14b5047b479a222043c1e3be8
#
_entry.id   85442ad14b5047b479a222043c1e3be8
#
_cell.length_a   1.000
_cell.length_b   1.000
_cell.length_c   1.000
_cell.angle_alpha   90.00
_cell.angle_beta   90.00
_cell.angle_gamma   90.00
#
_symmetry.space_group_name_H-M   'P 1'
#
loop_
_entity.id
_entity.type
_entity.pdbx_description
1 polymer ?
#
loop_
_entity_poly.entity_id
_entity_poly.type
_entity_poly.pdbx_seq_one_letter_code
_entity_poly.pdbx_strand_id
1 'polypeptide(L)'
;MMNEKQNTDITESEWNVLSCLWEHMPQTARELTETLSKSVGWSRSTTLTVLRRMTEKGLLFCEEGDDGVRIYRTELAPDAVTMRETEHFLDRVFGGSISMMLSAMTAGKRLTGDEIDALYEVLRQAEEQERQED
;
A
#
# COMPACT_ATOMS: atom_id res chain seq x y z
N MET A 1 7.43 -3.66 -21.58
CA MET A 1 8.65 -3.91 -21.19
C MET A 1 8.95 -3.48 -19.81
N MET A 2 9.61 -2.36 -19.62
CA MET A 2 9.91 -1.93 -18.28
C MET A 2 8.68 -1.75 -17.43
N ASN A 3 7.59 -1.42 -18.07
CA ASN A 3 6.34 -1.16 -17.36
C ASN A 3 5.77 -2.36 -16.66
N GLU A 4 6.10 -3.55 -17.12
CA GLU A 4 5.58 -4.74 -16.50
C GLU A 4 6.05 -4.90 -15.07
N LYS A 5 7.31 -4.59 -14.82
CA LYS A 5 7.83 -4.68 -13.46
C LYS A 5 7.22 -3.60 -12.57
N GLN A 6 7.00 -2.43 -13.13
CA GLN A 6 6.42 -1.33 -12.38
C GLN A 6 4.95 -1.56 -12.07
N ASN A 7 4.30 -2.43 -12.86
CA ASN A 7 2.90 -2.72 -12.66
C ASN A 7 2.65 -3.96 -11.82
N THR A 8 3.72 -4.56 -11.28
CA THR A 8 3.58 -5.70 -10.41
C THR A 8 2.86 -5.28 -9.13
N ASP A 9 1.88 -6.09 -8.75
CA ASP A 9 1.16 -5.84 -7.51
C ASP A 9 2.11 -5.84 -6.32
N ILE A 10 1.80 -5.00 -5.36
CA ILE A 10 2.52 -4.97 -4.10
C ILE A 10 2.02 -6.13 -3.24
N THR A 11 2.92 -6.98 -2.78
CA THR A 11 2.54 -8.09 -1.92
C THR A 11 2.24 -7.60 -0.52
N GLU A 12 1.58 -8.45 0.26
CA GLU A 12 1.28 -8.10 1.65
C GLU A 12 2.56 -7.83 2.45
N SER A 13 3.59 -8.64 2.22
CA SER A 13 4.87 -8.42 2.90
C SER A 13 5.46 -7.06 2.55
N GLU A 14 5.38 -6.68 1.28
CA GLU A 14 5.89 -5.39 0.84
C GLU A 14 5.07 -4.25 1.43
N TRP A 15 3.75 -4.40 1.53
CA TRP A 15 2.91 -3.42 2.19
C TRP A 15 3.34 -3.17 3.62
N ASN A 16 3.68 -4.24 4.33
CA ASN A 16 4.12 -4.10 5.72
C ASN A 16 5.36 -3.24 5.83
N VAL A 17 6.32 -3.44 4.94
CA VAL A 17 7.55 -2.64 4.96
C VAL A 17 7.27 -1.20 4.56
N LEU A 18 6.52 -1.00 3.47
CA LEU A 18 6.21 0.34 3.01
C LEU A 18 5.46 1.13 4.08
N SER A 19 4.52 0.48 4.77
CA SER A 19 3.76 1.13 5.83
C SER A 19 4.67 1.64 6.94
N CYS A 20 5.68 0.86 7.30
CA CYS A 20 6.65 1.30 8.31
C CYS A 20 7.42 2.52 7.84
N LEU A 21 7.88 2.50 6.59
CA LEU A 21 8.68 3.60 6.07
C LEU A 21 7.86 4.86 5.88
N TRP A 22 6.59 4.71 5.52
CA TRP A 22 5.74 5.88 5.34
C TRP A 22 5.47 6.61 6.66
N GLU A 23 5.60 5.91 7.78
CA GLU A 23 5.44 6.57 9.08
C GLU A 23 6.62 7.49 9.38
N HIS A 24 7.82 7.05 9.08
CA HIS A 24 9.00 7.90 9.09
C HIS A 24 10.11 7.25 8.31
N MET A 25 10.92 8.05 7.66
CA MET A 25 12.08 7.60 6.88
C MET A 25 13.21 8.59 7.02
N PRO A 26 14.45 8.15 6.89
CA PRO A 26 14.84 6.75 6.66
C PRO A 26 14.81 5.95 7.95
N GLN A 27 14.89 4.63 7.81
CA GLN A 27 14.97 3.74 8.96
C GLN A 27 16.07 2.71 8.72
N THR A 28 16.69 2.29 9.82
CA THR A 28 17.71 1.23 9.76
C THR A 28 17.02 -0.12 9.70
N ALA A 29 17.80 -1.14 9.28
CA ALA A 29 17.31 -2.52 9.30
C ALA A 29 16.88 -2.92 10.71
N ARG A 30 17.60 -2.44 11.72
CA ARG A 30 17.27 -2.75 13.10
C ARG A 30 15.92 -2.18 13.50
N GLU A 31 15.67 -0.93 13.14
CA GLU A 31 14.38 -0.30 13.44
C GLU A 31 13.23 -1.04 12.77
N LEU A 32 13.42 -1.36 11.50
CA LEU A 32 12.39 -2.08 10.75
C LEU A 32 12.17 -3.47 11.34
N THR A 33 13.24 -4.16 11.71
CA THR A 33 13.14 -5.48 12.33
C THR A 33 12.34 -5.43 13.62
N GLU A 34 12.60 -4.43 14.45
CA GLU A 34 11.87 -4.28 15.71
C GLU A 34 10.39 -4.06 15.48
N THR A 35 10.05 -3.12 14.60
CA THR A 35 8.66 -2.80 14.33
C THR A 35 7.92 -3.99 13.75
N LEU A 36 8.53 -4.66 12.76
CA LEU A 36 7.87 -5.77 12.08
C LEU A 36 7.80 -7.02 12.93
N SER A 37 8.73 -7.18 13.86
CA SER A 37 8.64 -8.27 14.81
C SER A 37 7.41 -8.11 15.70
N LYS A 38 7.14 -6.89 16.14
CA LYS A 38 6.01 -6.60 17.03
C LYS A 38 4.68 -6.59 16.28
N SER A 39 4.66 -6.02 15.08
CA SER A 39 3.40 -5.82 14.37
C SER A 39 2.93 -7.05 13.61
N VAL A 40 3.85 -7.80 13.00
CA VAL A 40 3.47 -8.96 12.19
C VAL A 40 4.23 -10.23 12.55
N GLY A 41 5.07 -10.20 13.59
CA GLY A 41 5.73 -11.40 14.09
C GLY A 41 6.86 -11.92 13.22
N TRP A 42 7.46 -11.08 12.38
CA TRP A 42 8.55 -11.52 11.52
C TRP A 42 9.83 -11.71 12.31
N SER A 43 10.58 -12.75 11.93
CA SER A 43 11.93 -12.91 12.43
C SER A 43 12.85 -11.91 11.75
N ARG A 44 14.03 -11.73 12.34
CA ARG A 44 15.04 -10.86 11.73
C ARG A 44 15.39 -11.33 10.32
N SER A 45 15.56 -12.64 10.12
CA SER A 45 15.94 -13.13 8.81
C SER A 45 14.85 -12.92 7.78
N THR A 46 13.58 -13.03 8.17
CA THR A 46 12.48 -12.74 7.26
C THR A 46 12.50 -11.26 6.85
N THR A 47 12.67 -10.38 7.83
CA THR A 47 12.72 -8.94 7.54
C THR A 47 13.85 -8.62 6.56
N LEU A 48 15.05 -9.13 6.84
CA LEU A 48 16.20 -8.85 5.99
C LEU A 48 16.01 -9.39 4.56
N THR A 49 15.38 -10.56 4.45
CA THR A 49 15.10 -11.14 3.14
C THR A 49 14.14 -10.26 2.34
N VAL A 50 13.08 -9.78 2.99
CA VAL A 50 12.10 -8.94 2.32
C VAL A 50 12.75 -7.61 1.92
N LEU A 51 13.55 -7.01 2.80
CA LEU A 51 14.22 -5.76 2.49
C LEU A 51 15.15 -5.90 1.29
N ARG A 52 15.89 -7.00 1.22
CA ARG A 52 16.79 -7.24 0.10
C ARG A 52 16.01 -7.39 -1.20
N ARG A 53 14.95 -8.17 -1.17
CA ARG A 53 14.13 -8.38 -2.37
C ARG A 53 13.49 -7.09 -2.86
N MET A 54 12.98 -6.28 -1.93
CA MET A 54 12.37 -5.02 -2.31
C MET A 54 13.38 -4.05 -2.88
N THR A 55 14.60 -4.05 -2.34
CA THR A 55 15.67 -3.21 -2.89
C THR A 55 16.02 -3.66 -4.30
N GLU A 56 16.11 -4.97 -4.52
CA GLU A 56 16.41 -5.51 -5.84
C GLU A 56 15.31 -5.18 -6.86
N LYS A 57 14.06 -5.13 -6.40
CA LYS A 57 12.93 -4.78 -7.26
C LYS A 57 12.82 -3.28 -7.52
N GLY A 58 13.60 -2.47 -6.83
CA GLY A 58 13.54 -1.03 -7.00
C GLY A 58 12.48 -0.35 -6.16
N LEU A 59 11.88 -1.05 -5.20
CA LEU A 59 10.88 -0.46 -4.32
C LEU A 59 11.50 0.32 -3.19
N LEU A 60 12.72 -0.05 -2.80
CA LEU A 60 13.45 0.60 -1.71
C LEU A 60 14.81 1.05 -2.19
N PHE A 61 15.33 2.05 -1.51
CA PHE A 61 16.72 2.48 -1.66
C PHE A 61 17.44 2.21 -0.35
N CYS A 62 18.62 1.61 -0.44
CA CYS A 62 19.44 1.31 0.71
C CYS A 62 20.72 2.12 0.60
N GLU A 63 20.98 2.93 1.60
CA GLU A 63 22.15 3.79 1.61
C GLU A 63 22.91 3.62 2.91
N GLU A 64 24.17 3.99 2.90
CA GLU A 64 24.97 3.95 4.12
C GLU A 64 24.93 5.31 4.78
N GLY A 65 24.55 5.32 6.06
CA GLY A 65 24.53 6.56 6.79
C GLY A 65 25.93 7.00 7.21
N ASP A 66 26.01 8.17 7.83
CA ASP A 66 27.30 8.75 8.24
C ASP A 66 28.06 7.84 9.21
N ASP A 67 27.33 7.06 9.97
CA ASP A 67 27.94 6.14 10.93
C ASP A 67 28.23 4.76 10.35
N GLY A 68 28.08 4.61 9.04
CA GLY A 68 28.32 3.35 8.38
C GLY A 68 27.16 2.37 8.47
N VAL A 69 26.06 2.76 9.09
CA VAL A 69 24.90 1.90 9.22
C VAL A 69 24.00 2.09 8.00
N ARG A 70 23.47 0.97 7.50
CA ARG A 70 22.58 1.01 6.34
C ARG A 70 21.21 1.54 6.72
N ILE A 71 20.69 2.42 5.91
CA ILE A 71 19.35 2.98 6.08
C ILE A 71 18.54 2.73 4.83
N TYR A 72 17.24 2.59 5.02
CA TYR A 72 16.30 2.28 3.94
C TYR A 72 15.28 3.41 3.80
N ARG A 73 14.91 3.69 2.57
CA ARG A 73 13.85 4.65 2.26
C ARG A 73 13.15 4.23 0.99
N THR A 74 12.00 4.82 0.74
CA THR A 74 11.27 4.59 -0.50
C THR A 74 10.89 5.93 -1.10
N GLU A 75 10.77 5.95 -2.43
CA GLU A 75 10.26 7.12 -3.15
C GLU A 75 8.82 6.94 -3.58
N LEU A 76 8.23 5.79 -3.24
CA LEU A 76 6.84 5.54 -3.55
C LEU A 76 5.94 6.35 -2.62
N ALA A 77 4.97 7.07 -3.21
CA ALA A 77 4.02 7.85 -2.43
C ALA A 77 2.86 6.96 -2.01
N PRO A 78 2.40 7.07 -0.75
CA PRO A 78 1.30 6.21 -0.27
C PRO A 78 0.05 6.29 -1.14
N ASP A 79 -0.36 7.52 -1.51
CA ASP A 79 -1.60 7.69 -2.28
C ASP A 79 -1.50 7.06 -3.66
N ALA A 80 -0.35 7.21 -4.31
CA ALA A 80 -0.16 6.65 -5.65
C ALA A 80 -0.18 5.13 -5.62
N VAL A 81 0.47 4.53 -4.62
CA VAL A 81 0.49 3.08 -4.49
C VAL A 81 -0.89 2.56 -4.15
N THR A 82 -1.58 3.22 -3.23
CA THR A 82 -2.94 2.83 -2.84
C THR A 82 -3.87 2.84 -4.04
N MET A 83 -3.82 3.91 -4.85
CA MET A 83 -4.67 4.01 -6.03
C MET A 83 -4.39 2.89 -7.01
N ARG A 84 -3.11 2.64 -7.29
CA ARG A 84 -2.74 1.58 -8.24
C ARG A 84 -3.20 0.21 -7.77
N GLU A 85 -2.99 -0.09 -6.49
CA GLU A 85 -3.38 -1.38 -5.94
C GLU A 85 -4.89 -1.53 -5.91
N THR A 86 -5.60 -0.45 -5.61
CA THR A 86 -7.06 -0.46 -5.63
C THR A 86 -7.58 -0.77 -7.04
N GLU A 87 -7.01 -0.12 -8.04
CA GLU A 87 -7.43 -0.37 -9.42
C GLU A 87 -7.12 -1.79 -9.86
N HIS A 88 -5.93 -2.30 -9.51
CA HIS A 88 -5.58 -3.68 -9.84
C HIS A 88 -6.53 -4.68 -9.21
N PHE A 89 -6.86 -4.46 -7.94
CA PHE A 89 -7.79 -5.32 -7.23
C PHE A 89 -9.16 -5.29 -7.89
N LEU A 90 -9.65 -4.09 -8.14
CA LEU A 90 -10.97 -3.92 -8.73
C LEU A 90 -11.07 -4.60 -10.10
N ASP A 91 -10.03 -4.43 -10.93
CA ASP A 91 -10.00 -5.03 -12.24
C ASP A 91 -9.95 -6.57 -12.16
N ARG A 92 -9.09 -7.07 -11.27
CA ARG A 92 -8.89 -8.52 -11.17
C ARG A 92 -10.10 -9.24 -10.60
N VAL A 93 -10.70 -8.69 -9.56
CA VAL A 93 -11.75 -9.38 -8.83
C VAL A 93 -13.14 -9.03 -9.32
N PHE A 94 -13.34 -7.79 -9.73
CA PHE A 94 -14.68 -7.30 -10.09
C PHE A 94 -14.78 -6.75 -11.50
N GLY A 95 -13.80 -7.06 -12.35
CA GLY A 95 -13.84 -6.60 -13.73
C GLY A 95 -13.94 -5.09 -13.88
N GLY A 96 -13.45 -4.35 -12.92
CA GLY A 96 -13.47 -2.89 -12.95
C GLY A 96 -14.74 -2.25 -12.43
N SER A 97 -15.67 -3.03 -11.89
CA SER A 97 -16.97 -2.52 -11.48
C SER A 97 -17.02 -2.25 -9.98
N ILE A 98 -17.06 -0.96 -9.62
CA ILE A 98 -17.18 -0.54 -8.23
C ILE A 98 -18.55 -0.98 -7.67
N SER A 99 -19.60 -0.89 -8.49
CA SER A 99 -20.93 -1.27 -8.00
C SER A 99 -21.01 -2.75 -7.70
N MET A 100 -20.30 -3.59 -8.45
CA MET A 100 -20.26 -5.02 -8.15
C MET A 100 -19.52 -5.28 -6.83
N MET A 101 -18.43 -4.54 -6.59
CA MET A 101 -17.70 -4.67 -5.33
C MET A 101 -18.58 -4.30 -4.15
N LEU A 102 -19.29 -3.18 -4.25
CA LEU A 102 -20.16 -2.73 -3.18
C LEU A 102 -21.33 -3.70 -2.97
N SER A 103 -21.86 -4.26 -4.05
CA SER A 103 -22.92 -5.26 -3.94
C SER A 103 -22.44 -6.49 -3.19
N ALA A 104 -21.23 -6.95 -3.47
CA ALA A 104 -20.65 -8.10 -2.78
C ALA A 104 -20.49 -7.80 -1.29
N MET A 105 -20.02 -6.61 -0.96
CA MET A 105 -19.82 -6.22 0.43
C MET A 105 -21.14 -6.10 1.18
N THR A 106 -22.16 -5.62 0.50
CA THR A 106 -23.50 -5.51 1.09
C THR A 106 -24.08 -6.89 1.34
N ALA A 107 -23.95 -7.79 0.36
CA ALA A 107 -24.44 -9.16 0.50
C ALA A 107 -23.77 -9.87 1.67
N GLY A 108 -22.49 -9.59 1.89
CA GLY A 108 -21.75 -10.16 3.01
C GLY A 108 -21.99 -9.45 4.33
N LYS A 109 -22.89 -8.46 4.34
CA LYS A 109 -23.21 -7.66 5.54
C LYS A 109 -21.97 -6.99 6.12
N ARG A 110 -21.04 -6.61 5.24
CA ARG A 110 -19.82 -5.94 5.66
C ARG A 110 -20.03 -4.46 5.95
N LEU A 111 -21.05 -3.86 5.32
CA LEU A 111 -21.33 -2.44 5.47
C LEU A 111 -22.32 -2.18 6.58
N THR A 112 -21.94 -1.32 7.51
CA THR A 112 -22.83 -0.85 8.58
C THR A 112 -23.62 0.35 8.09
N GLY A 113 -24.65 0.75 8.85
CA GLY A 113 -25.41 1.94 8.52
C GLY A 113 -24.54 3.18 8.45
N ASP A 114 -23.60 3.31 9.37
CA ASP A 114 -22.68 4.45 9.37
C ASP A 114 -21.81 4.47 8.13
N GLU A 115 -21.36 3.30 7.70
CA GLU A 115 -20.53 3.22 6.49
C GLU A 115 -21.34 3.55 5.24
N ILE A 116 -22.61 3.13 5.21
CA ILE A 116 -23.48 3.46 4.09
C ILE A 116 -23.68 4.98 4.00
N ASP A 117 -23.90 5.63 5.12
CA ASP A 117 -24.04 7.09 5.17
C ASP A 117 -22.75 7.77 4.69
N ALA A 118 -21.60 7.27 5.11
CA ALA A 118 -20.33 7.82 4.68
C ALA A 118 -20.13 7.65 3.17
N LEU A 119 -20.57 6.53 2.62
CA LEU A 119 -20.48 6.30 1.18
C LEU A 119 -21.35 7.27 0.38
N TYR A 120 -22.55 7.56 0.87
CA TYR A 120 -23.38 8.56 0.22
C TYR A 120 -22.67 9.92 0.16
N GLU A 121 -22.01 10.27 1.26
CA GLU A 121 -21.30 11.55 1.30
C GLU A 121 -20.13 11.58 0.31
N VAL A 122 -19.37 10.48 0.23
CA VAL A 122 -18.26 10.37 -0.72
C VAL A 122 -18.78 10.53 -2.15
N LEU A 123 -19.88 9.86 -2.46
CA LEU A 123 -20.45 9.92 -3.79
C LEU A 123 -20.97 11.31 -4.12
N ARG A 124 -21.58 11.97 -3.14
CA ARG A 124 -22.08 13.34 -3.33
C ARG A 124 -20.93 14.29 -3.64
N GLN A 125 -19.82 14.16 -2.92
CA GLN A 125 -18.66 14.99 -3.17
C GLN A 125 -18.06 14.72 -4.54
N ALA A 126 -18.04 13.48 -4.98
CA ALA A 126 -17.54 13.14 -6.29
C ALA A 126 -18.41 13.75 -7.39
N GLU A 127 -19.73 13.73 -7.19
CA GLU A 127 -20.64 14.38 -8.15
C GLU A 127 -20.37 15.86 -8.25
N GLU A 128 -20.13 16.49 -7.12
CA GLU A 128 -19.88 17.92 -7.10
C GLU A 128 -18.58 18.27 -7.81
N GLN A 129 -17.54 17.47 -7.61
CA GLN A 129 -16.28 17.68 -8.30
C GLN A 129 -16.43 17.51 -9.81
N GLU A 130 -17.21 16.54 -10.24
CA GLU A 130 -17.45 16.33 -11.66
C GLU A 130 -18.15 17.51 -12.29
N ARG A 131 -19.10 18.09 -11.58
CA ARG A 131 -19.78 19.28 -12.09
C ARG A 131 -18.85 20.48 -12.21
N GLN A 132 -17.91 20.61 -11.28
CA GLN A 132 -16.98 21.73 -11.31
C GLN A 132 -15.98 21.64 -12.44
N GLU A 133 -15.68 20.43 -12.90
CA GLU A 133 -14.75 20.22 -13.98
C GLU A 133 -15.37 20.53 -15.35
N ASP A 134 -16.68 20.51 -15.42
CA ASP A 134 -17.39 20.89 -16.62
C ASP A 134 -17.58 22.40 -16.67
#